data_09ed46d047e872a5a59a08abdb9049e5
#
_entry.id   09ed46d047e872a5a59a08abdb9049e5
#
_cell.length_a   1.000
_cell.length_b   1.000
_cell.length_c   1.000
_cell.angle_alpha   90.00
_cell.angle_beta   90.00
_cell.angle_gamma   90.00
#
_symmetry.space_group_name_H-M   'P 1'
#
loop_
_entity.id
_entity.type
_entity.pdbx_description
1 polymer ?
#
loop_
_entity_poly.entity_id
_entity_poly.type
_entity_poly.pdbx_seq_one_letter_code
_entity_poly.pdbx_strand_id
1 'polypeptide(L)'
;IFPIDLRKKIIQLATNLMSSSDKLTKLNHLIQGQYNGAHVYFLFRSLFCEQELGSLFSDPLLLKNEISKNLQRTQELIDSQSQLSTVDTISYLEMSHYMNTTLLRDTDTMSMAHGLEVRVPLLDHKLIELMFSIPSNMKIKKGSPKPLLTNSLTNKLPKFIVQRKKMGFTLPFEHWMRGKMRSEIETVLLSPSDKLSNFISQDGVQKMWSNFLDKRCSWSRPWSLYVLKKWADKNL
;
A
#
# COMPACT_ATOMS: atom_id res chain seq x y z
N ILE A 1 6.72 27.25 -11.75
CA ILE A 1 5.76 26.12 -11.69
C ILE A 1 5.25 25.90 -13.10
N PHE A 2 5.57 24.77 -13.74
CA PHE A 2 5.12 24.48 -15.11
C PHE A 2 3.61 24.34 -15.18
N PRO A 3 2.94 24.75 -16.27
CA PRO A 3 1.52 24.53 -16.51
C PRO A 3 1.15 23.04 -16.41
N ILE A 4 -0.06 22.75 -15.93
CA ILE A 4 -0.55 21.38 -15.72
C ILE A 4 -0.41 20.51 -16.98
N ASP A 5 -0.70 21.08 -18.16
CA ASP A 5 -0.63 20.37 -19.43
C ASP A 5 0.81 20.01 -19.86
N LEU A 6 1.77 20.84 -19.51
CA LEU A 6 3.18 20.54 -19.78
C LEU A 6 3.70 19.46 -18.83
N ARG A 7 3.24 19.47 -17.55
CA ARG A 7 3.53 18.38 -16.60
C ARG A 7 2.97 17.05 -17.10
N LYS A 8 1.72 17.03 -17.56
CA LYS A 8 1.07 15.85 -18.14
C LYS A 8 1.89 15.28 -19.30
N LYS A 9 2.32 16.13 -20.24
CA LYS A 9 3.13 15.72 -21.42
C LYS A 9 4.51 15.17 -21.01
N ILE A 10 5.22 15.82 -20.10
CA ILE A 10 6.54 15.37 -19.64
C ILE A 10 6.43 13.99 -18.96
N ILE A 11 5.41 13.77 -18.14
CA ILE A 11 5.26 12.50 -17.42
C ILE A 11 4.78 11.42 -18.37
N GLN A 12 3.92 11.74 -19.32
CA GLN A 12 3.50 10.79 -20.36
C GLN A 12 4.68 10.36 -21.26
N LEU A 13 5.59 11.26 -21.57
CA LEU A 13 6.84 10.95 -22.27
C LEU A 13 7.77 10.09 -21.38
N ALA A 14 7.90 10.40 -20.11
CA ALA A 14 8.73 9.63 -19.17
C ALA A 14 8.15 8.22 -18.93
N THR A 15 6.82 8.07 -18.85
CA THR A 15 6.18 6.75 -18.68
C THR A 15 6.28 5.90 -19.94
N ASN A 16 6.32 6.50 -21.12
CA ASN A 16 6.48 5.77 -22.39
C ASN A 16 7.94 5.33 -22.63
N LEU A 17 8.91 6.05 -22.07
CA LEU A 17 10.34 5.78 -22.25
C LEU A 17 10.94 4.86 -21.16
N MET A 18 10.30 4.77 -20.00
CA MET A 18 10.76 3.92 -18.90
C MET A 18 9.89 2.68 -18.82
N SER A 19 10.50 1.50 -18.74
CA SER A 19 9.79 0.25 -18.51
C SER A 19 8.87 0.42 -17.30
N SER A 20 7.61 -0.02 -17.43
CA SER A 20 6.50 0.24 -16.50
C SER A 20 6.84 -0.23 -15.06
N SER A 21 7.37 0.67 -14.24
CA SER A 21 7.40 0.44 -12.81
C SER A 21 6.02 0.79 -12.24
N ASP A 22 5.55 0.06 -11.23
CA ASP A 22 4.29 0.31 -10.51
C ASP A 22 4.14 1.77 -10.08
N LYS A 23 5.25 2.44 -9.78
CA LYS A 23 5.30 3.85 -9.39
C LYS A 23 4.93 4.79 -10.55
N LEU A 24 5.37 4.49 -11.75
CA LEU A 24 5.08 5.29 -12.94
C LEU A 24 3.62 5.16 -13.34
N THR A 25 3.06 3.96 -13.25
CA THR A 25 1.63 3.72 -13.48
C THR A 25 0.79 4.56 -12.52
N LYS A 26 1.10 4.52 -11.22
CA LYS A 26 0.40 5.33 -10.21
C LYS A 26 0.55 6.84 -10.42
N LEU A 27 1.73 7.29 -10.80
CA LEU A 27 1.98 8.69 -11.10
C LEU A 27 1.20 9.15 -12.33
N ASN A 28 1.11 8.33 -13.37
CA ASN A 28 0.33 8.63 -14.56
C ASN A 28 -1.17 8.76 -14.23
N HIS A 29 -1.70 7.86 -13.40
CA HIS A 29 -3.07 7.97 -12.89
C HIS A 29 -3.30 9.27 -12.14
N LEU A 30 -2.39 9.64 -11.23
CA LEU A 30 -2.50 10.88 -10.45
C LEU A 30 -2.61 12.15 -11.32
N ILE A 31 -2.01 12.12 -12.51
CA ILE A 31 -1.97 13.29 -13.40
C ILE A 31 -3.19 13.36 -14.31
N GLN A 32 -3.72 12.22 -14.70
CA GLN A 32 -4.86 12.13 -15.62
C GLN A 32 -6.21 12.31 -14.93
N GLY A 33 -6.28 12.06 -13.60
CA GLY A 33 -7.54 12.08 -12.85
C GLY A 33 -7.78 13.38 -12.08
N GLN A 34 -9.04 13.64 -11.79
CA GLN A 34 -9.45 14.61 -10.76
C GLN A 34 -9.63 13.83 -9.45
N TYR A 35 -8.62 13.92 -8.58
CA TYR A 35 -8.59 13.15 -7.34
C TYR A 35 -8.74 14.05 -6.11
N ASN A 36 -9.61 13.64 -5.18
CA ASN A 36 -9.65 14.17 -3.84
C ASN A 36 -8.59 13.50 -2.93
N GLY A 37 -8.51 13.91 -1.68
CA GLY A 37 -7.51 13.40 -0.74
C GLY A 37 -7.57 11.89 -0.53
N ALA A 38 -8.77 11.30 -0.49
CA ALA A 38 -8.97 9.86 -0.35
C ALA A 38 -8.43 9.08 -1.54
N HIS A 39 -8.68 9.53 -2.76
CA HIS A 39 -8.13 8.91 -3.97
C HIS A 39 -6.60 8.91 -3.96
N VAL A 40 -5.99 10.07 -3.61
CA VAL A 40 -4.53 10.19 -3.52
C VAL A 40 -3.97 9.22 -2.48
N TYR A 41 -4.59 9.14 -1.32
CA TYR A 41 -4.18 8.21 -0.26
C TYR A 41 -4.19 6.76 -0.74
N PHE A 42 -5.32 6.28 -1.27
CA PHE A 42 -5.42 4.91 -1.76
C PHE A 42 -4.53 4.63 -2.96
N LEU A 43 -4.35 5.58 -3.87
CA LEU A 43 -3.43 5.40 -4.99
C LEU A 43 -2.02 5.05 -4.52
N PHE A 44 -1.53 5.66 -3.44
CA PHE A 44 -0.22 5.35 -2.87
C PHE A 44 -0.20 4.06 -2.04
N ARG A 45 -1.31 3.72 -1.38
CA ARG A 45 -1.37 2.56 -0.47
C ARG A 45 -1.82 1.27 -1.13
N SER A 46 -2.64 1.31 -2.16
CA SER A 46 -3.14 0.12 -2.85
C SER A 46 -2.04 -0.61 -3.62
N LEU A 47 -2.14 -1.92 -3.69
CA LEU A 47 -1.31 -2.75 -4.57
C LEU A 47 -1.69 -2.55 -6.04
N PHE A 48 -2.99 -2.41 -6.31
CA PHE A 48 -3.56 -2.29 -7.64
C PHE A 48 -4.15 -0.90 -7.87
N CYS A 49 -4.07 -0.40 -9.11
CA CYS A 49 -4.89 0.72 -9.54
C CYS A 49 -6.31 0.23 -9.86
N GLU A 50 -7.27 1.15 -9.90
CA GLU A 50 -8.68 0.83 -10.21
C GLU A 50 -8.84 0.12 -11.57
N GLN A 51 -8.09 0.54 -12.59
CA GLN A 51 -8.10 -0.11 -13.91
C GLN A 51 -7.56 -1.54 -13.88
N GLU A 52 -6.53 -1.81 -13.07
CA GLU A 52 -5.99 -3.17 -12.90
C GLU A 52 -7.02 -4.06 -12.19
N LEU A 53 -7.69 -3.52 -11.17
CA LEU A 53 -8.79 -4.21 -10.49
C LEU A 53 -9.94 -4.52 -11.44
N GLY A 54 -10.32 -3.60 -12.32
CA GLY A 54 -11.35 -3.82 -13.34
C GLY A 54 -11.05 -4.98 -14.28
N SER A 55 -9.78 -5.31 -14.51
CA SER A 55 -9.38 -6.48 -15.29
C SER A 55 -9.32 -7.79 -14.50
N LEU A 56 -9.26 -7.70 -13.17
CA LEU A 56 -9.18 -8.85 -12.26
C LEU A 56 -10.54 -9.31 -11.75
N PHE A 57 -11.53 -8.41 -11.69
CA PHE A 57 -12.86 -8.74 -11.20
C PHE A 57 -13.83 -9.05 -12.33
N SER A 58 -14.69 -10.07 -12.11
CA SER A 58 -15.71 -10.49 -13.08
C SER A 58 -16.88 -9.49 -13.15
N ASP A 59 -17.17 -8.79 -12.05
CA ASP A 59 -18.20 -7.75 -11.97
C ASP A 59 -17.57 -6.37 -11.69
N PRO A 60 -17.33 -5.58 -12.74
CA PRO A 60 -16.77 -4.23 -12.59
C PRO A 60 -17.71 -3.26 -11.85
N LEU A 61 -19.02 -3.48 -11.87
CA LEU A 61 -19.98 -2.60 -11.21
C LEU A 61 -19.96 -2.79 -9.69
N LEU A 62 -19.95 -4.04 -9.24
CA LEU A 62 -19.79 -4.37 -7.82
C LEU A 62 -18.48 -3.79 -7.29
N LEU A 63 -17.39 -3.99 -8.00
CA LEU A 63 -16.09 -3.44 -7.64
C LEU A 63 -16.13 -1.91 -7.53
N LYS A 64 -16.70 -1.23 -8.52
CA LYS A 64 -16.79 0.24 -8.54
C LYS A 64 -17.59 0.76 -7.35
N ASN A 65 -18.70 0.10 -7.00
CA ASN A 65 -19.53 0.47 -5.85
C ASN A 65 -18.74 0.36 -4.53
N GLU A 66 -18.01 -0.73 -4.32
CA GLU A 66 -17.22 -0.93 -3.10
C GLU A 66 -16.03 0.04 -3.00
N ILE A 67 -15.35 0.30 -4.11
CA ILE A 67 -14.31 1.33 -4.17
C ILE A 67 -14.89 2.71 -3.82
N SER A 68 -16.03 3.08 -4.41
CA SER A 68 -16.69 4.37 -4.16
C SER A 68 -17.09 4.53 -2.70
N LYS A 69 -17.65 3.52 -2.07
CA LYS A 69 -17.98 3.54 -0.63
C LYS A 69 -16.74 3.77 0.25
N ASN A 70 -15.65 3.07 -0.04
CA ASN A 70 -14.41 3.22 0.73
C ASN A 70 -13.79 4.62 0.53
N LEU A 71 -13.80 5.14 -0.70
CA LEU A 71 -13.34 6.49 -1.00
C LEU A 71 -14.18 7.55 -0.29
N GLN A 72 -15.52 7.41 -0.31
CA GLN A 72 -16.42 8.33 0.36
C GLN A 72 -16.18 8.35 1.88
N ARG A 73 -16.15 7.19 2.53
CA ARG A 73 -15.86 7.09 3.98
C ARG A 73 -14.52 7.73 4.35
N THR A 74 -13.50 7.49 3.54
CA THR A 74 -12.18 8.08 3.80
C THR A 74 -12.17 9.58 3.55
N GLN A 75 -12.92 10.09 2.56
CA GLN A 75 -13.06 11.52 2.35
C GLN A 75 -13.81 12.19 3.50
N GLU A 76 -14.88 11.59 4.00
CA GLU A 76 -15.59 12.05 5.19
C GLU A 76 -14.68 12.15 6.43
N LEU A 77 -13.78 11.18 6.60
CA LEU A 77 -12.74 11.23 7.65
C LEU A 77 -11.78 12.41 7.45
N ILE A 78 -11.34 12.68 6.23
CA ILE A 78 -10.48 13.84 5.91
C ILE A 78 -11.22 15.15 6.22
N ASP A 79 -12.47 15.26 5.78
CA ASP A 79 -13.26 16.48 5.91
C ASP A 79 -13.60 16.78 7.38
N SER A 80 -13.85 15.73 8.17
CA SER A 80 -14.06 15.86 9.62
C SER A 80 -12.84 16.38 10.38
N GLN A 81 -11.65 16.28 9.78
CA GLN A 81 -10.36 16.71 10.33
C GLN A 81 -9.77 17.90 9.56
N SER A 82 -10.62 18.78 9.03
CA SER A 82 -10.22 19.90 8.17
C SER A 82 -9.22 20.89 8.80
N GLN A 83 -9.16 20.94 10.14
CA GLN A 83 -8.19 21.73 10.90
C GLN A 83 -6.78 21.13 10.94
N LEU A 84 -6.61 19.85 10.60
CA LEU A 84 -5.31 19.21 10.62
C LEU A 84 -4.44 19.69 9.45
N SER A 85 -3.15 19.76 9.67
CA SER A 85 -2.19 19.94 8.58
C SER A 85 -2.18 18.73 7.65
N THR A 86 -1.69 18.89 6.43
CA THR A 86 -1.52 17.77 5.48
C THR A 86 -0.71 16.61 6.07
N VAL A 87 0.32 16.89 6.85
CA VAL A 87 1.14 15.86 7.51
C VAL A 87 0.33 15.10 8.55
N ASP A 88 -0.46 15.80 9.34
CA ASP A 88 -1.28 15.22 10.39
C ASP A 88 -2.45 14.45 9.80
N THR A 89 -3.07 14.95 8.73
CA THR A 89 -4.09 14.22 7.98
C THR A 89 -3.56 12.89 7.44
N ILE A 90 -2.37 12.89 6.82
CA ILE A 90 -1.75 11.66 6.35
C ILE A 90 -1.45 10.72 7.52
N SER A 91 -0.94 11.23 8.63
CA SER A 91 -0.65 10.43 9.83
C SER A 91 -1.91 9.81 10.41
N TYR A 92 -3.02 10.56 10.44
CA TYR A 92 -4.33 10.09 10.89
C TYR A 92 -4.85 8.96 9.98
N LEU A 93 -4.78 9.12 8.66
CA LEU A 93 -5.19 8.10 7.70
C LEU A 93 -4.31 6.83 7.81
N GLU A 94 -3.01 6.99 7.99
CA GLU A 94 -2.10 5.85 8.20
C GLU A 94 -2.45 5.05 9.45
N MET A 95 -2.77 5.73 10.55
CA MET A 95 -3.19 5.06 11.79
C MET A 95 -4.56 4.41 11.65
N SER A 96 -5.53 5.10 11.03
CA SER A 96 -6.91 4.60 10.89
C SER A 96 -7.02 3.43 9.91
N HIS A 97 -6.20 3.38 8.88
CA HIS A 97 -6.25 2.35 7.84
C HIS A 97 -5.09 1.37 7.94
N TYR A 98 -3.92 1.73 7.39
CA TYR A 98 -2.83 0.78 7.20
C TYR A 98 -2.30 0.19 8.51
N MET A 99 -2.10 1.03 9.52
CA MET A 99 -1.59 0.56 10.82
C MET A 99 -2.60 -0.33 11.54
N ASN A 100 -3.85 0.13 11.64
CA ASN A 100 -4.90 -0.60 12.35
C ASN A 100 -5.31 -1.88 11.63
N THR A 101 -5.60 -1.80 10.32
CA THR A 101 -6.17 -2.93 9.57
C THR A 101 -5.13 -3.94 9.08
N THR A 102 -3.86 -3.57 9.01
CA THR A 102 -2.80 -4.44 8.51
C THR A 102 -1.74 -4.71 9.57
N LEU A 103 -0.98 -3.69 9.97
CA LEU A 103 0.21 -3.91 10.79
C LEU A 103 -0.12 -4.45 12.18
N LEU A 104 -1.07 -3.83 12.89
CA LEU A 104 -1.44 -4.26 14.24
C LEU A 104 -2.16 -5.61 14.21
N ARG A 105 -3.09 -5.79 13.28
CA ARG A 105 -3.83 -7.05 13.14
C ARG A 105 -2.90 -8.20 12.79
N ASP A 106 -1.98 -8.02 11.85
CA ASP A 106 -1.02 -9.05 11.47
C ASP A 106 -0.07 -9.38 12.63
N THR A 107 0.41 -8.35 13.34
CA THR A 107 1.27 -8.52 14.51
C THR A 107 0.55 -9.30 15.60
N ASP A 108 -0.67 -8.93 15.96
CA ASP A 108 -1.48 -9.59 16.97
C ASP A 108 -1.79 -11.04 16.57
N THR A 109 -2.31 -11.27 15.39
CA THR A 109 -2.67 -12.61 14.90
C THR A 109 -1.46 -13.54 14.89
N MET A 110 -0.32 -13.06 14.37
CA MET A 110 0.88 -13.91 14.27
C MET A 110 1.53 -14.16 15.62
N SER A 111 1.58 -13.17 16.51
CA SER A 111 2.14 -13.36 17.86
C SER A 111 1.26 -14.25 18.72
N MET A 112 -0.06 -14.06 18.67
CA MET A 112 -1.01 -14.86 19.44
C MET A 112 -1.07 -16.32 18.96
N ALA A 113 -0.81 -16.59 17.68
CA ALA A 113 -0.64 -17.96 17.17
C ALA A 113 0.51 -18.72 17.87
N HIS A 114 1.43 -17.99 18.50
CA HIS A 114 2.55 -18.53 19.29
C HIS A 114 2.41 -18.24 20.79
N GLY A 115 1.25 -17.76 21.26
CA GLY A 115 1.01 -17.41 22.65
C GLY A 115 1.85 -16.22 23.16
N LEU A 116 2.27 -15.32 22.27
CA LEU A 116 3.08 -14.16 22.59
C LEU A 116 2.23 -12.88 22.56
N GLU A 117 2.25 -12.11 23.65
CA GLU A 117 1.67 -10.77 23.67
C GLU A 117 2.72 -9.75 23.20
N VAL A 118 2.42 -9.01 22.14
CA VAL A 118 3.27 -7.93 21.62
C VAL A 118 2.69 -6.58 22.00
N ARG A 119 3.50 -5.75 22.67
CA ARG A 119 3.15 -4.37 23.01
C ARG A 119 3.88 -3.38 22.12
N VAL A 120 3.19 -2.30 21.75
CA VAL A 120 3.68 -1.27 20.83
C VAL A 120 3.72 0.11 21.52
N PRO A 121 4.75 0.38 22.35
CA PRO A 121 4.77 1.56 23.22
C PRO A 121 4.71 2.89 22.50
N LEU A 122 5.12 2.95 21.23
CA LEU A 122 5.02 4.17 20.42
C LEU A 122 3.59 4.46 19.90
N LEU A 123 2.63 3.56 20.16
CA LEU A 123 1.21 3.74 19.86
C LEU A 123 0.38 3.98 21.13
N ASP A 124 1.00 4.32 22.24
CA ASP A 124 0.29 4.78 23.42
C ASP A 124 -0.55 6.02 23.09
N HIS A 125 -1.83 6.03 23.51
CA HIS A 125 -2.77 7.09 23.14
C HIS A 125 -2.32 8.47 23.61
N LYS A 126 -1.69 8.58 24.80
CA LYS A 126 -1.16 9.86 25.31
C LYS A 126 -0.01 10.38 24.44
N LEU A 127 0.83 9.46 23.96
CA LEU A 127 1.90 9.82 23.03
C LEU A 127 1.32 10.27 21.67
N ILE A 128 0.30 9.61 21.18
CA ILE A 128 -0.38 9.99 19.93
C ILE A 128 -1.02 11.38 20.08
N GLU A 129 -1.76 11.64 21.15
CA GLU A 129 -2.35 12.94 21.43
C GLU A 129 -1.29 14.05 21.51
N LEU A 130 -0.20 13.79 22.22
CA LEU A 130 0.96 14.69 22.25
C LEU A 130 1.53 14.91 20.86
N MET A 131 1.69 13.88 20.05
CA MET A 131 2.22 14.02 18.69
C MET A 131 1.30 14.87 17.80
N PHE A 132 -0.02 14.79 17.96
CA PHE A 132 -0.96 15.64 17.22
C PHE A 132 -0.96 17.10 17.71
N SER A 133 -0.61 17.37 18.96
CA SER A 133 -0.48 18.74 19.47
C SER A 133 0.79 19.46 19.00
N ILE A 134 1.81 18.73 18.53
CA ILE A 134 3.06 19.31 18.04
C ILE A 134 2.89 19.83 16.60
N PRO A 135 3.36 21.05 16.27
CA PRO A 135 3.32 21.58 14.92
C PRO A 135 4.03 20.68 13.89
N SER A 136 3.42 20.51 12.71
CA SER A 136 3.90 19.57 11.67
C SER A 136 5.31 19.86 11.16
N ASN A 137 5.72 21.12 11.13
CA ASN A 137 7.08 21.52 10.72
C ASN A 137 8.16 21.00 11.67
N MET A 138 7.82 20.66 12.90
CA MET A 138 8.73 20.01 13.87
C MET A 138 8.81 18.48 13.68
N LYS A 139 7.76 17.88 13.12
CA LYS A 139 7.66 16.43 12.91
C LYS A 139 8.47 15.94 11.73
N ILE A 140 8.61 16.78 10.70
CA ILE A 140 9.32 16.45 9.46
C ILE A 140 10.42 17.47 9.20
N LYS A 141 11.65 16.96 9.04
CA LYS A 141 12.81 17.78 8.68
C LYS A 141 13.57 17.11 7.55
N LYS A 142 13.81 17.86 6.47
CA LYS A 142 14.59 17.36 5.33
C LYS A 142 15.98 16.87 5.79
N GLY A 143 16.36 15.66 5.42
CA GLY A 143 17.66 15.09 5.76
C GLY A 143 17.77 14.53 7.20
N SER A 144 16.73 14.64 8.03
CA SER A 144 16.71 14.09 9.37
C SER A 144 15.54 13.11 9.52
N PRO A 145 15.79 11.80 9.50
CA PRO A 145 14.73 10.82 9.71
C PRO A 145 14.28 10.85 11.19
N LYS A 146 12.96 10.91 11.41
CA LYS A 146 12.33 10.88 12.74
C LYS A 146 12.92 11.91 13.72
N PRO A 147 12.94 13.22 13.39
CA PRO A 147 13.69 14.23 14.15
C PRO A 147 13.28 14.31 15.62
N LEU A 148 12.00 14.22 15.95
CA LEU A 148 11.54 14.27 17.34
C LEU A 148 12.08 13.07 18.14
N LEU A 149 11.98 11.86 17.62
CA LEU A 149 12.47 10.65 18.29
C LEU A 149 13.99 10.68 18.47
N THR A 150 14.73 11.06 17.43
CA THR A 150 16.21 11.07 17.50
C THR A 150 16.77 12.17 18.39
N ASN A 151 16.06 13.30 18.51
CA ASN A 151 16.49 14.43 19.35
C ASN A 151 16.02 14.33 20.81
N SER A 152 14.98 13.54 21.10
CA SER A 152 14.48 13.34 22.47
C SER A 152 15.37 12.40 23.31
N LEU A 153 16.25 11.64 22.67
CA LEU A 153 17.11 10.71 23.37
C LEU A 153 18.25 11.46 24.09
N THR A 154 18.34 11.28 25.41
CA THR A 154 19.38 11.87 26.27
C THR A 154 20.77 11.38 25.87
N ASN A 155 20.90 10.10 25.60
CA ASN A 155 22.10 9.50 25.00
C ASN A 155 21.88 9.41 23.49
N LYS A 156 22.48 10.36 22.75
CA LYS A 156 22.34 10.43 21.31
C LYS A 156 22.81 9.14 20.64
N LEU A 157 21.96 8.58 19.80
CA LEU A 157 22.35 7.48 18.94
C LEU A 157 23.55 7.88 18.04
N PRO A 158 24.47 6.96 17.78
CA PRO A 158 25.56 7.19 16.85
C PRO A 158 25.03 7.67 15.50
N LYS A 159 25.75 8.62 14.86
CA LYS A 159 25.35 9.21 13.58
C LYS A 159 25.05 8.16 12.51
N PHE A 160 25.85 7.08 12.44
CA PHE A 160 25.65 6.03 11.45
C PHE A 160 24.32 5.27 11.62
N ILE A 161 23.78 5.20 12.84
CA ILE A 161 22.45 4.63 13.11
C ILE A 161 21.35 5.58 12.63
N VAL A 162 21.45 6.88 13.01
CA VAL A 162 20.44 7.90 12.68
C VAL A 162 20.37 8.14 11.18
N GLN A 163 21.52 8.17 10.50
CA GLN A 163 21.64 8.47 9.07
C GLN A 163 21.53 7.23 8.17
N ARG A 164 21.41 6.05 8.75
CA ARG A 164 21.31 4.81 7.98
C ARG A 164 20.10 4.85 7.05
N LYS A 165 20.31 4.48 5.80
CA LYS A 165 19.25 4.31 4.83
C LYS A 165 18.21 3.31 5.35
N LYS A 166 16.92 3.68 5.32
CA LYS A 166 15.84 2.78 5.74
C LYS A 166 15.89 1.53 4.87
N MET A 167 16.07 0.37 5.49
CA MET A 167 15.91 -0.93 4.85
C MET A 167 14.62 -1.56 5.37
N GLY A 168 13.72 -1.94 4.46
CA GLY A 168 12.56 -2.75 4.80
C GLY A 168 13.01 -4.19 5.09
N PHE A 169 12.30 -4.85 5.99
CA PHE A 169 12.42 -6.29 6.13
C PHE A 169 11.65 -6.95 4.96
N THR A 170 12.37 -7.31 3.92
CA THR A 170 11.80 -7.94 2.73
C THR A 170 12.44 -9.30 2.53
N LEU A 171 11.62 -10.34 2.54
CA LEU A 171 12.03 -11.68 2.12
C LEU A 171 12.20 -11.70 0.59
N PRO A 172 13.02 -12.58 0.04
CA PRO A 172 13.29 -12.64 -1.40
C PRO A 172 12.12 -13.33 -2.15
N PHE A 173 10.89 -12.85 -1.97
CA PHE A 173 9.67 -13.40 -2.58
C PHE A 173 9.77 -13.49 -4.10
N GLU A 174 10.28 -12.45 -4.76
CA GLU A 174 10.42 -12.46 -6.21
C GLU A 174 11.29 -13.63 -6.70
N HIS A 175 12.40 -13.88 -6.01
CA HIS A 175 13.28 -15.01 -6.33
C HIS A 175 12.58 -16.35 -6.08
N TRP A 176 11.88 -16.50 -4.96
CA TRP A 176 11.17 -17.72 -4.64
C TRP A 176 10.03 -18.00 -5.61
N MET A 177 9.24 -16.99 -5.95
CA MET A 177 8.10 -17.11 -6.86
C MET A 177 8.52 -17.41 -8.30
N ARG A 178 9.69 -16.94 -8.73
CA ARG A 178 10.28 -17.28 -10.05
C ARG A 178 10.99 -18.63 -10.05
N GLY A 179 11.39 -19.13 -8.89
CA GLY A 179 12.15 -20.36 -8.70
C GLY A 179 11.36 -21.45 -7.99
N LYS A 180 11.75 -21.77 -6.77
CA LYS A 180 11.26 -22.96 -6.03
C LYS A 180 9.76 -23.01 -5.77
N MET A 181 9.09 -21.85 -5.69
CA MET A 181 7.62 -21.79 -5.46
C MET A 181 6.83 -21.63 -6.76
N ARG A 182 7.49 -21.54 -7.91
CA ARG A 182 6.82 -21.23 -9.17
C ARG A 182 5.71 -22.23 -9.51
N SER A 183 6.00 -23.50 -9.49
CA SER A 183 5.05 -24.58 -9.85
C SER A 183 3.82 -24.57 -8.93
N GLU A 184 4.03 -24.42 -7.62
CA GLU A 184 2.93 -24.33 -6.65
C GLU A 184 2.03 -23.12 -6.93
N ILE A 185 2.64 -21.95 -7.11
CA ILE A 185 1.92 -20.70 -7.36
C ILE A 185 1.17 -20.75 -8.68
N GLU A 186 1.78 -21.27 -9.75
CA GLU A 186 1.12 -21.47 -11.04
C GLU A 186 -0.09 -22.41 -10.90
N THR A 187 0.06 -23.52 -10.20
CA THR A 187 -1.05 -24.44 -9.96
C THR A 187 -2.21 -23.73 -9.25
N VAL A 188 -1.95 -22.98 -8.19
CA VAL A 188 -3.01 -22.28 -7.45
C VAL A 188 -3.62 -21.14 -8.26
N LEU A 189 -2.81 -20.31 -8.92
CA LEU A 189 -3.32 -19.16 -9.65
C LEU A 189 -4.07 -19.54 -10.92
N LEU A 190 -3.59 -20.53 -11.66
CA LEU A 190 -4.10 -20.86 -12.98
C LEU A 190 -5.20 -21.93 -12.93
N SER A 191 -5.35 -22.65 -11.81
CA SER A 191 -6.50 -23.53 -11.63
C SER A 191 -7.78 -22.71 -11.42
N PRO A 192 -8.88 -23.09 -12.04
CA PRO A 192 -10.19 -22.52 -11.72
C PRO A 192 -10.47 -22.69 -10.22
N SER A 193 -11.00 -21.65 -9.59
CA SER A 193 -11.48 -21.75 -8.21
C SER A 193 -13.00 -21.62 -8.23
N ASP A 194 -13.71 -22.67 -7.89
CA ASP A 194 -15.18 -22.68 -7.85
C ASP A 194 -15.73 -21.62 -6.87
N LYS A 195 -14.95 -21.31 -5.85
CA LYS A 195 -15.32 -20.36 -4.79
C LYS A 195 -15.17 -18.89 -5.18
N LEU A 196 -14.25 -18.57 -6.08
CA LEU A 196 -13.94 -17.22 -6.53
C LEU A 196 -14.30 -16.94 -7.99
N SER A 197 -14.78 -17.94 -8.74
CA SER A 197 -15.07 -17.83 -10.17
C SER A 197 -16.06 -16.71 -10.52
N ASN A 198 -17.03 -16.48 -9.64
CA ASN A 198 -18.00 -15.38 -9.82
C ASN A 198 -17.44 -13.98 -9.54
N PHE A 199 -16.31 -13.89 -8.87
CA PHE A 199 -15.73 -12.62 -8.44
C PHE A 199 -14.45 -12.26 -9.18
N ILE A 200 -13.63 -13.27 -9.53
CA ILE A 200 -12.30 -13.07 -10.10
C ILE A 200 -12.22 -13.66 -11.49
N SER A 201 -11.83 -12.83 -12.46
CA SER A 201 -11.58 -13.23 -13.84
C SER A 201 -10.32 -14.08 -13.94
N GLN A 202 -10.46 -15.31 -14.43
CA GLN A 202 -9.32 -16.20 -14.64
C GLN A 202 -8.33 -15.63 -15.67
N ASP A 203 -8.83 -14.98 -16.73
CA ASP A 203 -7.99 -14.31 -17.73
C ASP A 203 -7.20 -13.16 -17.11
N GLY A 204 -7.83 -12.39 -16.20
CA GLY A 204 -7.16 -11.33 -15.45
C GLY A 204 -6.02 -11.87 -14.57
N VAL A 205 -6.24 -12.99 -13.89
CA VAL A 205 -5.21 -13.65 -13.07
C VAL A 205 -4.07 -14.17 -13.94
N GLN A 206 -4.37 -14.82 -15.07
CA GLN A 206 -3.37 -15.31 -16.02
C GLN A 206 -2.51 -14.18 -16.59
N LYS A 207 -3.14 -13.08 -16.98
CA LYS A 207 -2.45 -11.88 -17.46
C LYS A 207 -1.55 -11.28 -16.38
N MET A 208 -2.03 -11.23 -15.13
CA MET A 208 -1.23 -10.73 -13.99
C MET A 208 0.01 -11.60 -13.75
N TRP A 209 -0.14 -12.91 -13.77
CA TRP A 209 0.96 -13.85 -13.62
C TRP A 209 1.99 -13.72 -14.75
N SER A 210 1.53 -13.63 -16.02
CA SER A 210 2.39 -13.41 -17.18
C SER A 210 3.17 -12.09 -17.04
N ASN A 211 2.49 -10.99 -16.65
CA ASN A 211 3.13 -9.71 -16.42
C ASN A 211 4.23 -9.79 -15.34
N PHE A 212 4.02 -10.57 -14.29
CA PHE A 212 5.06 -10.82 -13.30
C PHE A 212 6.24 -11.57 -13.88
N LEU A 213 6.01 -12.66 -14.63
CA LEU A 213 7.09 -13.41 -15.28
C LEU A 213 7.89 -12.56 -16.24
N ASP A 214 7.25 -11.63 -16.94
CA ASP A 214 7.86 -10.67 -17.87
C ASP A 214 8.51 -9.45 -17.17
N LYS A 215 8.53 -9.41 -15.84
CA LYS A 215 9.03 -8.28 -15.03
C LYS A 215 8.28 -6.97 -15.24
N ARG A 216 7.01 -7.02 -15.66
CA ARG A 216 6.16 -5.85 -15.89
C ARG A 216 5.40 -5.41 -14.63
N CYS A 217 5.32 -6.24 -13.60
CA CYS A 217 4.75 -5.89 -12.32
C CYS A 217 5.53 -6.51 -11.15
N SER A 218 5.34 -5.98 -9.94
CA SER A 218 5.99 -6.46 -8.74
C SER A 218 5.41 -7.81 -8.27
N TRP A 219 6.21 -8.56 -7.53
CA TRP A 219 5.82 -9.85 -6.94
C TRP A 219 4.61 -9.76 -6.01
N SER A 220 4.38 -8.63 -5.38
CA SER A 220 3.30 -8.45 -4.40
C SER A 220 1.90 -8.62 -5.00
N ARG A 221 1.71 -8.33 -6.29
CA ARG A 221 0.43 -8.48 -6.98
C ARG A 221 0.02 -9.95 -7.14
N PRO A 222 0.78 -10.81 -7.84
CA PRO A 222 0.42 -12.22 -7.93
C PRO A 222 0.46 -12.93 -6.57
N TRP A 223 1.31 -12.47 -5.64
CA TRP A 223 1.33 -13.00 -4.28
C TRP A 223 0.00 -12.74 -3.55
N SER A 224 -0.57 -11.55 -3.65
CA SER A 224 -1.87 -11.24 -3.02
C SER A 224 -3.00 -12.10 -3.57
N LEU A 225 -3.01 -12.38 -4.88
CA LEU A 225 -3.99 -13.28 -5.50
C LEU A 225 -3.79 -14.73 -5.07
N TYR A 226 -2.54 -15.19 -4.97
CA TYR A 226 -2.21 -16.52 -4.45
C TYR A 226 -2.73 -16.71 -3.03
N VAL A 227 -2.45 -15.75 -2.14
CA VAL A 227 -2.93 -15.77 -0.75
C VAL A 227 -4.46 -15.75 -0.69
N LEU A 228 -5.12 -14.92 -1.50
CA LEU A 228 -6.57 -14.84 -1.57
C LEU A 228 -7.19 -16.17 -2.00
N LYS A 229 -6.67 -16.82 -3.04
CA LYS A 229 -7.16 -18.13 -3.49
C LYS A 229 -6.96 -19.20 -2.41
N LYS A 230 -5.77 -19.29 -1.82
CA LYS A 230 -5.50 -20.26 -0.72
C LYS A 230 -6.41 -20.02 0.49
N TRP A 231 -6.68 -18.76 0.82
CA TRP A 231 -7.61 -18.43 1.90
C TRP A 231 -9.04 -18.85 1.56
N ALA A 232 -9.52 -18.55 0.36
CA ALA A 232 -10.86 -18.91 -0.08
C ALA A 232 -11.05 -20.43 -0.10
N ASP A 233 -10.09 -21.17 -0.60
CA ASP A 233 -10.14 -22.64 -0.63
C ASP A 233 -10.27 -23.26 0.77
N LYS A 234 -9.69 -22.59 1.78
CA LYS A 234 -9.72 -23.06 3.16
C LYS A 234 -10.96 -22.63 3.94
N ASN A 235 -11.54 -21.46 3.64
CA ASN A 235 -12.52 -20.82 4.52
C ASN A 235 -13.90 -20.64 3.89
N LEU A 236 -14.04 -20.77 2.59
CA LEU A 236 -15.32 -20.76 1.87
C LEU A 236 -15.70 -22.15 1.37
#